data_ac5408847243167da0742d5b77d28efa
#
_entry.id   ac5408847243167da0742d5b77d28efa
#
_cell.length_a   1.000
_cell.length_b   1.000
_cell.length_c   1.000
_cell.angle_alpha   90.00
_cell.angle_beta   90.00
_cell.angle_gamma   90.00
#
_symmetry.space_group_name_H-M   'P 1'
#
loop_
_entity.id
_entity.type
_entity.pdbx_description
1 polymer ?
#
loop_
_entity_poly.entity_id
_entity_poly.type
_entity_poly.pdbx_seq_one_letter_code
_entity_poly.pdbx_strand_id
1 'polypeptide(L)'
;SWHMSGIERKAVNEGFAYYSPIRYSELPRYYAENVQPIHVAMFQVAPMDEHGFFNFGPSASHMASMCKRAQVIIVEVNHNMPRCLGGFNEGIHISQVTHIVEGDNPPIAEMGASKATEVDEAVAKLIVEEIPNGACLQLGIGGMPNAVGSMIAESDLRDLGVHTEMYVDAFVDIANAGKINGSRKNIDRGRQVYAFAAGTKKL
;
A
#
# COMPACT_ATOMS: atom_id res chain seq x y z
N SER A 1 -18.42 2.09 6.45
CA SER A 1 -17.02 2.14 5.98
C SER A 1 -16.04 1.95 7.14
N TRP A 2 -14.90 1.35 6.89
CA TRP A 2 -13.83 1.18 7.87
C TRP A 2 -12.73 2.25 7.70
N HIS A 3 -12.63 2.85 6.53
CA HIS A 3 -11.72 3.95 6.22
C HIS A 3 -12.52 5.16 5.74
N MET A 4 -12.19 6.33 6.24
CA MET A 4 -12.99 7.54 6.08
C MET A 4 -12.20 8.64 5.37
N SER A 5 -12.56 8.91 4.12
CA SER A 5 -12.20 10.17 3.44
C SER A 5 -13.14 11.30 3.90
N GLY A 6 -13.01 12.47 3.29
CA GLY A 6 -13.92 13.60 3.58
C GLY A 6 -15.37 13.30 3.22
N ILE A 7 -15.59 12.51 2.16
CA ILE A 7 -16.94 12.15 1.68
C ILE A 7 -17.62 11.21 2.66
N GLU A 8 -16.94 10.14 3.08
CA GLU A 8 -17.51 9.17 4.03
C GLU A 8 -17.76 9.81 5.39
N ARG A 9 -16.88 10.70 5.88
CA ARG A 9 -17.10 11.44 7.14
C ARG A 9 -18.35 12.29 7.06
N LYS A 10 -18.58 12.99 5.93
CA LYS A 10 -19.80 13.75 5.71
C LYS A 10 -21.02 12.83 5.73
N ALA A 11 -21.00 11.72 5.02
CA ALA A 11 -22.10 10.76 4.99
C ALA A 11 -22.42 10.17 6.37
N VAL A 12 -21.40 9.90 7.20
CA VAL A 12 -21.60 9.46 8.60
C VAL A 12 -22.22 10.56 9.45
N ASN A 13 -21.76 11.80 9.34
CA ASN A 13 -22.32 12.93 10.10
C ASN A 13 -23.77 13.23 9.72
N GLU A 14 -24.15 12.98 8.48
CA GLU A 14 -25.53 13.14 7.97
C GLU A 14 -26.42 11.90 8.19
N GLY A 15 -25.87 10.82 8.77
CA GLY A 15 -26.64 9.61 9.10
C GLY A 15 -26.83 8.62 7.95
N PHE A 16 -26.17 8.83 6.79
CA PHE A 16 -26.29 7.95 5.62
C PHE A 16 -25.33 6.78 5.64
N ALA A 17 -24.30 6.81 6.47
CA ALA A 17 -23.30 5.76 6.58
C ALA A 17 -22.91 5.49 8.03
N TYR A 18 -22.36 4.30 8.26
CA TYR A 18 -21.84 3.90 9.57
C TYR A 18 -20.34 3.70 9.51
N TYR A 19 -19.65 4.09 10.58
CA TYR A 19 -18.25 3.75 10.78
C TYR A 19 -18.12 2.39 11.44
N SER A 20 -17.27 1.55 10.86
CA SER A 20 -16.93 0.23 11.37
C SER A 20 -15.46 0.25 11.80
N PRO A 21 -15.14 0.48 13.08
CA PRO A 21 -13.77 0.52 13.56
C PRO A 21 -13.15 -0.87 13.45
N ILE A 22 -12.09 -0.99 12.63
CA ILE A 22 -11.37 -2.24 12.43
C ILE A 22 -9.90 -1.94 12.15
N ARG A 23 -9.00 -2.80 12.62
CA ARG A 23 -7.59 -2.72 12.28
C ARG A 23 -7.40 -3.14 10.83
N TYR A 24 -6.52 -2.46 10.12
CA TYR A 24 -6.22 -2.76 8.72
C TYR A 24 -5.83 -4.22 8.50
N SER A 25 -4.96 -4.77 9.35
CA SER A 25 -4.53 -6.17 9.29
C SER A 25 -5.66 -7.19 9.50
N GLU A 26 -6.77 -6.79 10.09
CA GLU A 26 -7.94 -7.66 10.32
C GLU A 26 -8.91 -7.69 9.12
N LEU A 27 -8.75 -6.81 8.14
CA LEU A 27 -9.65 -6.72 6.98
C LEU A 27 -9.81 -8.04 6.23
N PRO A 28 -8.76 -8.81 5.92
CA PRO A 28 -8.91 -10.10 5.24
C PRO A 28 -9.83 -11.05 5.98
N ARG A 29 -9.67 -11.15 7.29
CA ARG A 29 -10.51 -11.98 8.16
C ARG A 29 -11.94 -11.43 8.26
N TYR A 30 -12.08 -10.11 8.42
CA TYR A 30 -13.37 -9.46 8.48
C TYR A 30 -14.19 -9.71 7.22
N TYR A 31 -13.61 -9.60 6.03
CA TYR A 31 -14.26 -9.95 4.77
C TYR A 31 -14.62 -11.42 4.68
N ALA A 32 -13.77 -12.31 5.17
CA ALA A 32 -14.02 -13.75 5.13
C ALA A 32 -15.15 -14.19 6.06
N GLU A 33 -15.24 -13.63 7.25
CA GLU A 33 -16.09 -14.13 8.34
C GLU A 33 -17.35 -13.28 8.59
N ASN A 34 -17.26 -11.96 8.39
CA ASN A 34 -18.28 -11.03 8.90
C ASN A 34 -19.01 -10.24 7.81
N VAL A 35 -18.42 -10.08 6.62
CA VAL A 35 -19.07 -9.35 5.54
C VAL A 35 -20.00 -10.28 4.77
N GLN A 36 -21.21 -9.81 4.48
CA GLN A 36 -22.13 -10.51 3.57
C GLN A 36 -21.45 -10.72 2.20
N PRO A 37 -21.84 -11.72 1.42
CA PRO A 37 -21.30 -11.92 0.08
C PRO A 37 -21.36 -10.62 -0.72
N ILE A 38 -20.23 -10.27 -1.34
CA ILE A 38 -20.14 -9.10 -2.20
C ILE A 38 -20.79 -9.43 -3.52
N HIS A 39 -21.82 -8.68 -3.92
CA HIS A 39 -22.50 -8.95 -5.19
C HIS A 39 -21.59 -8.63 -6.36
N VAL A 40 -20.95 -7.46 -6.35
CA VAL A 40 -20.06 -7.03 -7.41
C VAL A 40 -18.81 -6.41 -6.80
N ALA A 41 -17.63 -6.87 -7.20
CA ALA A 41 -16.35 -6.22 -6.95
C ALA A 41 -15.86 -5.59 -8.25
N MET A 42 -15.53 -4.29 -8.21
CA MET A 42 -15.03 -3.53 -9.35
C MET A 42 -13.75 -2.82 -8.95
N PHE A 43 -12.69 -3.00 -9.74
CA PHE A 43 -11.40 -2.35 -9.46
C PHE A 43 -10.51 -2.30 -10.68
N GLN A 44 -9.56 -1.37 -10.67
CA GLN A 44 -8.54 -1.26 -11.71
C GLN A 44 -7.40 -2.26 -11.49
N VAL A 45 -6.82 -2.70 -12.59
CA VAL A 45 -5.70 -3.65 -12.62
C VAL A 45 -4.68 -3.24 -13.69
N ALA A 46 -3.44 -3.69 -13.53
CA ALA A 46 -2.48 -3.63 -14.62
C ALA A 46 -2.87 -4.59 -15.76
N PRO A 47 -2.38 -4.38 -16.97
CA PRO A 47 -2.60 -5.30 -18.09
C PRO A 47 -2.26 -6.75 -17.73
N MET A 48 -3.02 -7.68 -18.32
CA MET A 48 -2.83 -9.12 -18.11
C MET A 48 -1.43 -9.56 -18.58
N ASP A 49 -0.80 -10.42 -17.81
CA ASP A 49 0.47 -11.02 -18.19
C ASP A 49 0.31 -12.27 -19.07
N GLU A 50 1.44 -12.81 -19.53
CA GLU A 50 1.49 -14.01 -20.38
C GLU A 50 0.95 -15.28 -19.68
N HIS A 51 0.81 -15.26 -18.36
CA HIS A 51 0.26 -16.36 -17.57
C HIS A 51 -1.21 -16.15 -17.21
N GLY A 52 -1.85 -15.11 -17.72
CA GLY A 52 -3.26 -14.82 -17.48
C GLY A 52 -3.56 -14.11 -16.16
N PHE A 53 -2.57 -13.47 -15.53
CA PHE A 53 -2.78 -12.74 -14.29
C PHE A 53 -2.88 -11.24 -14.52
N PHE A 54 -3.87 -10.64 -13.88
CA PHE A 54 -4.01 -9.20 -13.69
C PHE A 54 -3.41 -8.82 -12.34
N ASN A 55 -2.48 -7.86 -12.32
CA ASN A 55 -1.84 -7.38 -11.10
C ASN A 55 -2.66 -6.25 -10.47
N PHE A 56 -2.82 -6.27 -9.14
CA PHE A 56 -3.57 -5.24 -8.39
C PHE A 56 -2.84 -3.88 -8.32
N GLY A 57 -1.62 -3.81 -8.84
CA GLY A 57 -0.82 -2.58 -8.77
C GLY A 57 -0.37 -2.24 -7.36
N PRO A 58 -0.33 -0.94 -7.00
CA PRO A 58 0.22 -0.49 -5.73
C PRO A 58 -0.58 -0.90 -4.49
N SER A 59 -1.78 -1.47 -4.65
CA SER A 59 -2.67 -1.78 -3.52
C SER A 59 -3.22 -3.20 -3.61
N ALA A 60 -2.45 -4.18 -3.17
CA ALA A 60 -2.94 -5.55 -3.00
C ALA A 60 -3.83 -5.67 -1.76
N SER A 61 -3.46 -5.01 -0.65
CA SER A 61 -4.28 -4.85 0.55
C SER A 61 -5.10 -6.11 0.90
N HIS A 62 -6.43 -5.98 0.95
CA HIS A 62 -7.40 -7.06 1.20
C HIS A 62 -8.05 -7.60 -0.08
N MET A 63 -7.53 -7.25 -1.26
CA MET A 63 -8.14 -7.57 -2.56
C MET A 63 -8.41 -9.06 -2.74
N ALA A 64 -7.46 -9.92 -2.40
CA ALA A 64 -7.64 -11.37 -2.53
C ALA A 64 -8.82 -11.90 -1.69
N SER A 65 -9.02 -11.36 -0.49
CA SER A 65 -10.15 -11.76 0.38
C SER A 65 -11.48 -11.22 -0.13
N MET A 66 -11.49 -10.01 -0.66
CA MET A 66 -12.66 -9.42 -1.32
C MET A 66 -13.06 -10.23 -2.55
N CYS A 67 -12.13 -10.56 -3.41
CA CYS A 67 -12.38 -11.36 -4.62
C CYS A 67 -12.97 -12.73 -4.30
N LYS A 68 -12.51 -13.41 -3.25
CA LYS A 68 -13.07 -14.70 -2.80
C LYS A 68 -14.53 -14.62 -2.34
N ARG A 69 -14.99 -13.44 -1.96
CA ARG A 69 -16.37 -13.22 -1.48
C ARG A 69 -17.27 -12.60 -2.55
N ALA A 70 -16.72 -12.16 -3.67
CA ALA A 70 -17.46 -11.53 -4.75
C ALA A 70 -18.17 -12.58 -5.63
N GLN A 71 -19.42 -12.30 -5.99
CA GLN A 71 -20.19 -13.10 -6.94
C GLN A 71 -19.86 -12.72 -8.38
N VAL A 72 -19.63 -11.44 -8.63
CA VAL A 72 -19.24 -10.89 -9.93
C VAL A 72 -17.98 -10.07 -9.72
N ILE A 73 -16.96 -10.30 -10.54
CA ILE A 73 -15.71 -9.55 -10.52
C ILE A 73 -15.56 -8.86 -11.88
N ILE A 74 -15.49 -7.54 -11.84
CA ILE A 74 -15.25 -6.67 -13.00
C ILE A 74 -13.90 -6.00 -12.82
N VAL A 75 -12.98 -6.24 -13.73
CA VAL A 75 -11.69 -5.57 -13.75
C VAL A 75 -11.66 -4.53 -14.87
N GLU A 76 -11.19 -3.32 -14.56
CA GLU A 76 -10.87 -2.29 -15.52
C GLU A 76 -9.36 -2.28 -15.74
N VAL A 77 -8.94 -2.57 -16.96
CA VAL A 77 -7.53 -2.56 -17.34
C VAL A 77 -7.05 -1.12 -17.48
N ASN A 78 -5.98 -0.78 -16.76
CA ASN A 78 -5.34 0.52 -16.84
C ASN A 78 -3.85 0.36 -17.16
N HIS A 79 -3.42 0.78 -18.35
CA HIS A 79 -2.03 0.68 -18.79
C HIS A 79 -1.07 1.60 -18.01
N ASN A 80 -1.60 2.56 -17.25
CA ASN A 80 -0.81 3.38 -16.33
C ASN A 80 -0.65 2.72 -14.94
N MET A 81 -1.31 1.58 -14.68
CA MET A 81 -1.18 0.86 -13.43
C MET A 81 0.18 0.15 -13.38
N PRO A 82 1.06 0.49 -12.43
CA PRO A 82 2.34 -0.21 -12.29
C PRO A 82 2.11 -1.65 -11.84
N ARG A 83 2.94 -2.55 -12.35
CA ARG A 83 2.97 -3.94 -11.90
C ARG A 83 3.84 -4.06 -10.66
N CYS A 84 3.23 -4.38 -9.52
CA CYS A 84 3.90 -4.53 -8.25
C CYS A 84 4.01 -6.00 -7.88
N LEU A 85 5.24 -6.51 -7.77
CA LEU A 85 5.52 -7.92 -7.55
C LEU A 85 5.89 -8.18 -6.09
N GLY A 86 5.08 -8.94 -5.38
CA GLY A 86 5.32 -9.36 -4.00
C GLY A 86 5.47 -10.88 -3.86
N GLY A 87 4.96 -11.62 -4.84
CA GLY A 87 4.97 -13.07 -4.87
C GLY A 87 3.86 -13.73 -4.05
N PHE A 88 2.90 -12.93 -3.54
CA PHE A 88 1.78 -13.45 -2.77
C PHE A 88 0.55 -12.54 -2.83
N ASN A 89 -0.56 -13.05 -3.36
CA ASN A 89 -1.84 -12.35 -3.48
C ASN A 89 -1.76 -10.98 -4.20
N GLU A 90 -0.85 -10.83 -5.12
CA GLU A 90 -0.59 -9.58 -5.84
C GLU A 90 -1.45 -9.40 -7.10
N GLY A 91 -2.24 -10.41 -7.44
CA GLY A 91 -3.06 -10.39 -8.66
C GLY A 91 -4.19 -11.40 -8.62
N ILE A 92 -4.96 -11.41 -9.71
CA ILE A 92 -6.08 -12.32 -9.95
C ILE A 92 -5.94 -12.95 -11.33
N HIS A 93 -6.17 -14.25 -11.42
CA HIS A 93 -6.16 -14.97 -12.70
C HIS A 93 -7.45 -14.74 -13.48
N ILE A 94 -7.37 -14.65 -14.80
CA ILE A 94 -8.50 -14.39 -15.69
C ILE A 94 -9.67 -15.35 -15.49
N SER A 95 -9.42 -16.60 -15.09
CA SER A 95 -10.48 -17.58 -14.81
C SER A 95 -11.40 -17.22 -13.63
N GLN A 96 -11.00 -16.25 -12.81
CA GLN A 96 -11.76 -15.75 -11.66
C GLN A 96 -12.49 -14.45 -11.98
N VAL A 97 -12.22 -13.85 -13.14
CA VAL A 97 -12.79 -12.56 -13.56
C VAL A 97 -14.05 -12.81 -14.38
N THR A 98 -15.12 -12.08 -14.06
CA THR A 98 -16.40 -12.20 -14.79
C THR A 98 -16.42 -11.31 -16.02
N HIS A 99 -15.94 -10.08 -15.88
CA HIS A 99 -15.91 -9.10 -16.98
C HIS A 99 -14.60 -8.31 -16.96
N ILE A 100 -14.10 -8.03 -18.15
CA ILE A 100 -12.92 -7.22 -18.38
C ILE A 100 -13.37 -5.99 -19.17
N VAL A 101 -12.98 -4.82 -18.69
CA VAL A 101 -13.26 -3.53 -19.33
C VAL A 101 -11.94 -2.85 -19.65
N GLU A 102 -11.77 -2.43 -20.88
CA GLU A 102 -10.69 -1.51 -21.27
C GLU A 102 -11.14 -0.09 -20.97
N GLY A 103 -10.44 0.58 -20.06
CA GLY A 103 -10.76 1.93 -19.63
C GLY A 103 -9.99 3.01 -20.39
N ASP A 104 -10.22 4.26 -19.99
CA ASP A 104 -9.55 5.44 -20.58
C ASP A 104 -8.09 5.63 -20.12
N ASN A 105 -7.57 4.68 -19.35
CA ASN A 105 -6.21 4.72 -18.81
C ASN A 105 -5.90 6.02 -18.06
N PRO A 106 -6.67 6.39 -17.02
CA PRO A 106 -6.36 7.59 -16.25
C PRO A 106 -5.03 7.43 -15.52
N PRO A 107 -4.31 8.54 -15.27
CA PRO A 107 -3.12 8.48 -14.42
C PRO A 107 -3.50 7.99 -13.03
N ILE A 108 -2.59 7.24 -12.40
CA ILE A 108 -2.77 6.82 -10.99
C ILE A 108 -2.71 8.06 -10.09
N ALA A 109 -3.60 8.11 -9.11
CA ALA A 109 -3.64 9.22 -8.16
C ALA A 109 -2.33 9.31 -7.37
N GLU A 110 -1.77 10.51 -7.32
CA GLU A 110 -0.56 10.77 -6.55
C GLU A 110 -0.90 11.35 -5.17
N MET A 111 -0.14 10.95 -4.16
CA MET A 111 -0.18 11.54 -2.84
C MET A 111 1.13 12.28 -2.59
N GLY A 112 1.08 13.60 -2.61
CA GLY A 112 2.23 14.44 -2.33
C GLY A 112 2.71 14.29 -0.87
N ALA A 113 4.01 14.47 -0.67
CA ALA A 113 4.59 14.50 0.67
C ALA A 113 4.17 15.76 1.43
N SER A 114 3.77 15.61 2.68
CA SER A 114 3.59 16.75 3.58
C SER A 114 4.93 17.35 3.96
N LYS A 115 5.03 18.67 3.97
CA LYS A 115 6.24 19.37 4.44
C LYS A 115 6.41 19.14 5.95
N ALA A 116 7.61 18.78 6.35
CA ALA A 116 7.96 18.66 7.76
C ALA A 116 8.01 20.04 8.44
N THR A 117 7.58 20.09 9.70
CA THR A 117 7.75 21.24 10.59
C THR A 117 9.05 21.09 11.37
N GLU A 118 9.52 22.17 12.01
CA GLU A 118 10.67 22.12 12.92
C GLU A 118 10.49 21.10 14.06
N VAL A 119 9.25 20.92 14.53
CA VAL A 119 8.93 19.91 15.54
C VAL A 119 9.06 18.51 14.96
N ASP A 120 8.58 18.27 13.74
CA ASP A 120 8.73 16.98 13.05
C ASP A 120 10.21 16.60 12.89
N GLU A 121 11.04 17.57 12.51
CA GLU A 121 12.49 17.36 12.35
C GLU A 121 13.18 17.06 13.69
N ALA A 122 12.81 17.76 14.77
CA ALA A 122 13.35 17.50 16.10
C ALA A 122 12.97 16.08 16.60
N VAL A 123 11.73 15.67 16.40
CA VAL A 123 11.27 14.32 16.75
C VAL A 123 11.96 13.27 15.87
N ALA A 124 12.06 13.53 14.56
CA ALA A 124 12.70 12.59 13.63
C ALA A 124 14.16 12.32 14.02
N LYS A 125 14.91 13.33 14.48
CA LYS A 125 16.29 13.16 14.96
C LYS A 125 16.38 12.17 16.11
N LEU A 126 15.50 12.32 17.12
CA LEU A 126 15.45 11.40 18.26
C LEU A 126 15.12 9.96 17.83
N ILE A 127 14.20 9.81 16.87
CA ILE A 127 13.83 8.48 16.37
C ILE A 127 15.01 7.83 15.63
N VAL A 128 15.69 8.56 14.76
CA VAL A 128 16.80 8.00 13.96
C VAL A 128 17.97 7.54 14.83
N GLU A 129 18.24 8.22 15.94
CA GLU A 129 19.27 7.83 16.92
C GLU A 129 19.01 6.44 17.55
N GLU A 130 17.75 6.01 17.61
CA GLU A 130 17.35 4.71 18.18
C GLU A 130 17.34 3.56 17.14
N ILE A 131 17.54 3.84 15.85
CA ILE A 131 17.47 2.83 14.79
C ILE A 131 18.82 2.09 14.66
N PRO A 132 18.88 0.77 14.95
CA PRO A 132 20.10 0.01 14.74
C PRO A 132 20.27 -0.39 13.27
N ASN A 133 21.51 -0.67 12.87
CA ASN A 133 21.79 -1.32 11.58
C ASN A 133 21.06 -2.64 11.45
N GLY A 134 20.43 -2.87 10.31
CA GLY A 134 19.66 -4.07 10.04
C GLY A 134 18.22 -4.02 10.55
N ALA A 135 17.76 -2.90 11.10
CA ALA A 135 16.37 -2.72 11.50
C ALA A 135 15.41 -2.95 10.31
N CYS A 136 14.26 -3.53 10.59
CA CYS A 136 13.17 -3.65 9.63
C CYS A 136 12.16 -2.53 9.89
N LEU A 137 11.94 -1.69 8.90
CA LEU A 137 11.25 -0.40 9.05
C LEU A 137 9.81 -0.46 8.59
N GLN A 138 8.98 0.35 9.25
CA GLN A 138 7.67 0.80 8.81
C GLN A 138 7.65 2.34 8.89
N LEU A 139 7.21 2.99 7.83
CA LEU A 139 6.96 4.43 7.78
C LEU A 139 5.51 4.70 7.40
N GLY A 140 4.92 5.72 8.02
CA GLY A 140 3.60 6.22 7.64
C GLY A 140 3.70 7.42 6.69
N ILE A 141 2.56 8.11 6.51
CA ILE A 141 2.45 9.36 5.77
C ILE A 141 2.46 10.55 6.74
N GLY A 142 2.91 11.71 6.25
CA GLY A 142 2.92 12.96 7.00
C GLY A 142 4.29 13.59 7.11
N GLY A 143 4.36 14.77 7.71
CA GLY A 143 5.61 15.54 7.84
C GLY A 143 6.67 14.81 8.64
N MET A 144 6.33 14.29 9.80
CA MET A 144 7.27 13.59 10.67
C MET A 144 7.83 12.29 10.06
N PRO A 145 7.03 11.34 9.51
CA PRO A 145 7.56 10.17 8.83
C PRO A 145 8.45 10.52 7.62
N ASN A 146 8.13 11.59 6.89
CA ASN A 146 8.98 12.07 5.79
C ASN A 146 10.33 12.59 6.30
N ALA A 147 10.33 13.34 7.42
CA ALA A 147 11.59 13.82 8.05
C ALA A 147 12.45 12.64 8.51
N VAL A 148 11.85 11.63 9.16
CA VAL A 148 12.55 10.39 9.55
C VAL A 148 13.17 9.72 8.33
N GLY A 149 12.41 9.54 7.25
CA GLY A 149 12.89 8.89 6.04
C GLY A 149 14.05 9.64 5.38
N SER A 150 13.99 10.98 5.30
CA SER A 150 15.07 11.82 4.78
C SER A 150 16.32 11.68 5.63
N MET A 151 16.20 11.75 6.94
CA MET A 151 17.35 11.61 7.85
C MET A 151 17.97 10.21 7.77
N ILE A 152 17.17 9.15 7.62
CA ILE A 152 17.68 7.79 7.40
C ILE A 152 18.48 7.74 6.09
N ALA A 153 17.98 8.34 5.01
CA ALA A 153 18.66 8.36 3.73
C ALA A 153 20.03 9.04 3.79
N GLU A 154 20.19 10.04 4.65
CA GLU A 154 21.44 10.80 4.87
C GLU A 154 22.35 10.18 5.95
N SER A 155 21.84 9.27 6.78
CA SER A 155 22.59 8.66 7.91
C SER A 155 23.62 7.62 7.48
N ASP A 156 24.39 7.07 8.43
CA ASP A 156 25.30 5.95 8.24
C ASP A 156 24.63 4.56 8.43
N LEU A 157 23.31 4.54 8.57
CA LEU A 157 22.53 3.30 8.73
C LEU A 157 22.67 2.41 7.49
N ARG A 158 22.68 1.10 7.71
CA ARG A 158 22.86 0.08 6.66
C ARG A 158 22.12 -1.21 6.96
N ASP A 159 22.01 -2.05 5.93
CA ASP A 159 21.38 -3.37 5.99
C ASP A 159 19.89 -3.31 6.42
N LEU A 160 19.23 -2.19 6.18
CA LEU A 160 17.85 -2.01 6.58
C LEU A 160 16.92 -2.91 5.78
N GLY A 161 15.81 -3.29 6.37
CA GLY A 161 14.70 -3.98 5.74
C GLY A 161 13.44 -3.14 5.72
N VAL A 162 12.48 -3.52 4.87
CA VAL A 162 11.15 -2.91 4.83
C VAL A 162 10.08 -3.99 4.99
N HIS A 163 9.19 -3.77 5.95
CA HIS A 163 7.95 -4.50 6.13
C HIS A 163 6.94 -3.51 6.71
N THR A 164 6.13 -2.94 5.85
CA THR A 164 5.32 -1.76 6.19
C THR A 164 3.88 -1.93 5.72
N GLU A 165 2.95 -1.25 6.35
CA GLU A 165 1.59 -1.13 5.82
C GLU A 165 1.60 -0.28 4.55
N MET A 166 2.23 0.89 4.62
CA MET A 166 2.31 1.84 3.52
C MET A 166 3.74 1.94 2.99
N TYR A 167 3.92 1.82 1.68
CA TYR A 167 5.17 2.14 1.02
C TYR A 167 5.09 3.57 0.48
N VAL A 168 6.05 4.41 0.88
CA VAL A 168 6.05 5.86 0.61
C VAL A 168 7.35 6.30 -0.07
N ASP A 169 7.34 7.48 -0.69
CA ASP A 169 8.49 8.04 -1.42
C ASP A 169 9.79 8.02 -0.60
N ALA A 170 9.72 8.18 0.72
CA ALA A 170 10.88 8.11 1.59
C ALA A 170 11.63 6.78 1.50
N PHE A 171 10.94 5.65 1.30
CA PHE A 171 11.60 4.37 1.09
C PHE A 171 12.38 4.32 -0.22
N VAL A 172 11.91 4.99 -1.26
CA VAL A 172 12.64 5.12 -2.52
C VAL A 172 13.96 5.87 -2.30
N ASP A 173 13.94 6.95 -1.50
CA ASP A 173 15.15 7.71 -1.15
C ASP A 173 16.15 6.86 -0.36
N ILE A 174 15.67 6.16 0.67
CA ILE A 174 16.52 5.28 1.49
C ILE A 174 17.11 4.14 0.64
N ALA A 175 16.31 3.57 -0.29
CA ALA A 175 16.77 2.52 -1.20
C ALA A 175 17.82 3.04 -2.19
N ASN A 176 17.58 4.21 -2.80
CA ASN A 176 18.53 4.85 -3.72
C ASN A 176 19.83 5.24 -3.02
N ALA A 177 19.79 5.56 -1.73
CA ALA A 177 20.97 5.76 -0.90
C ALA A 177 21.72 4.45 -0.55
N GLY A 178 21.24 3.29 -1.03
CA GLY A 178 21.88 1.97 -0.83
C GLY A 178 21.75 1.40 0.58
N LYS A 179 20.81 1.90 1.39
CA LYS A 179 20.69 1.52 2.80
C LYS A 179 19.75 0.34 3.05
N ILE A 180 18.89 0.01 2.07
CA ILE A 180 17.94 -1.09 2.15
C ILE A 180 18.43 -2.27 1.30
N ASN A 181 18.71 -3.38 1.95
CA ASN A 181 19.01 -4.64 1.26
C ASN A 181 18.19 -5.83 1.80
N GLY A 182 17.50 -5.66 2.93
CA GLY A 182 16.64 -6.69 3.53
C GLY A 182 17.38 -7.95 3.98
N SER A 183 18.72 -7.93 4.07
CA SER A 183 19.53 -9.13 4.34
C SER A 183 19.30 -9.71 5.73
N ARG A 184 18.88 -8.87 6.68
CA ARG A 184 18.64 -9.26 8.08
C ARG A 184 17.19 -9.53 8.43
N LYS A 185 16.28 -9.48 7.46
CA LYS A 185 14.87 -9.85 7.67
C LYS A 185 14.73 -11.33 7.98
N ASN A 186 13.81 -11.68 8.87
CA ASN A 186 13.49 -13.07 9.18
C ASN A 186 12.69 -13.75 8.07
N ILE A 187 11.77 -13.00 7.44
CA ILE A 187 10.95 -13.43 6.31
C ILE A 187 11.16 -12.46 5.14
N ASP A 188 10.90 -12.91 3.91
CA ASP A 188 11.01 -12.11 2.69
C ASP A 188 12.36 -11.38 2.55
N ARG A 189 13.46 -12.10 2.81
CA ARG A 189 14.82 -11.56 2.70
C ARG A 189 15.07 -10.98 1.31
N GLY A 190 15.72 -9.82 1.28
CA GLY A 190 16.02 -9.12 0.04
C GLY A 190 14.82 -8.45 -0.63
N ARG A 191 13.64 -8.49 -0.01
CA ARG A 191 12.42 -7.87 -0.53
C ARG A 191 11.93 -6.76 0.38
N GLN A 192 11.36 -5.73 -0.23
CA GLN A 192 10.62 -4.67 0.45
C GLN A 192 9.13 -5.04 0.36
N VAL A 193 8.50 -5.27 1.50
CA VAL A 193 7.13 -5.79 1.57
C VAL A 193 6.19 -4.74 2.12
N TYR A 194 5.04 -4.57 1.48
CA TYR A 194 4.03 -3.60 1.89
C TYR A 194 2.61 -4.08 1.52
N ALA A 195 1.62 -3.51 2.17
CA ALA A 195 0.21 -3.79 1.85
C ALA A 195 -0.31 -2.90 0.71
N PHE A 196 0.08 -1.63 0.71
CA PHE A 196 -0.17 -0.70 -0.39
C PHE A 196 0.89 0.40 -0.46
N ALA A 197 1.02 1.01 -1.62
CA ALA A 197 1.93 2.12 -1.84
C ALA A 197 1.14 3.41 -2.08
N ALA A 198 1.65 4.52 -1.55
CA ALA A 198 1.06 5.84 -1.73
C ALA A 198 2.15 6.91 -1.76
N GLY A 199 2.29 7.59 -2.88
CA GLY A 199 3.32 8.60 -3.09
C GLY A 199 3.16 9.32 -4.41
N THR A 200 4.26 9.79 -4.94
CA THR A 200 4.35 10.46 -6.22
C THR A 200 4.78 9.47 -7.33
N LYS A 201 4.95 9.96 -8.55
CA LYS A 201 5.56 9.17 -9.66
C LYS A 201 6.96 8.64 -9.37
N LYS A 202 7.61 9.12 -8.32
CA LYS A 202 8.91 8.67 -7.88
C LYS A 202 8.86 7.23 -7.34
N LEU A 203 7.76 6.87 -6.71
CA LEU A 203 7.48 5.58 -6.14
C LEU A 203 7.20 4.54 -7.20
#